data_42b9d17d32341da7fc7f0e6e24116d5f
#
_entry.id   42b9d17d32341da7fc7f0e6e24116d5f
#
_cell.length_a   1.000
_cell.length_b   1.000
_cell.length_c   1.000
_cell.angle_alpha   90.00
_cell.angle_beta   90.00
_cell.angle_gamma   90.00
#
_symmetry.space_group_name_H-M   'P 1'
#
loop_
_entity.id
_entity.type
_entity.pdbx_description
1 polymer ?
#
loop_
_entity_poly.entity_id
_entity_poly.type
_entity_poly.pdbx_seq_one_letter_code
_entity_poly.pdbx_strand_id
1 'polypeptide(L)'
;MKNNYRKLKFSILLQTVFVTAVTVLVGGFLLNYVIDGIYNDSFARIFVDFLTSLDVEEKTAIDLYWKLIGDNKTFFMVVGFLLLFALFFYVALSKMTKYLDQIGDGIENIVSDSTEPIHLITELKPIEIRLNEIKATLKRQELEAEEGEKKKNDLVIFLAHDLKTPLTSI
;
A
#
# COMPACT_ATOMS: atom_id res chain seq x y z
N MET A 1 15.38 18.48 7.99
CA MET A 1 15.10 17.06 7.89
C MET A 1 13.77 16.64 8.57
N LYS A 2 13.51 17.00 9.81
CA LYS A 2 12.26 16.67 10.55
C LYS A 2 10.95 17.11 9.84
N ASN A 3 11.01 18.08 8.95
CA ASN A 3 9.84 18.67 8.28
C ASN A 3 9.29 17.81 7.10
N ASN A 4 10.15 17.05 6.41
CA ASN A 4 9.71 16.25 5.25
C ASN A 4 8.95 14.97 5.68
N TYR A 5 9.36 14.33 6.77
CA TYR A 5 8.61 13.21 7.35
C TYR A 5 7.26 13.64 7.93
N ARG A 6 7.17 14.87 8.46
CA ARG A 6 5.89 15.43 8.92
C ARG A 6 4.93 15.63 7.73
N LYS A 7 5.44 16.10 6.59
CA LYS A 7 4.62 16.26 5.36
C LYS A 7 4.12 14.91 4.85
N LEU A 8 4.99 13.88 4.79
CA LEU A 8 4.60 12.53 4.39
C LEU A 8 3.55 11.95 5.34
N LYS A 9 3.79 12.01 6.67
CA LYS A 9 2.84 11.57 7.68
C LYS A 9 1.49 12.29 7.56
N PHE A 10 1.52 13.62 7.38
CA PHE A 10 0.32 14.42 7.22
C PHE A 10 -0.43 14.10 5.93
N SER A 11 0.28 13.88 4.82
CA SER A 11 -0.31 13.47 3.54
C SER A 11 -1.03 12.13 3.64
N ILE A 12 -0.38 11.12 4.24
CA ILE A 12 -0.99 9.79 4.45
C ILE A 12 -2.22 9.91 5.37
N LEU A 13 -2.11 10.66 6.46
CA LEU A 13 -3.20 10.84 7.41
C LEU A 13 -4.38 11.60 6.76
N LEU A 14 -4.10 12.67 6.01
CA LEU A 14 -5.12 13.42 5.27
C LEU A 14 -5.82 12.54 4.23
N GLN A 15 -5.06 11.72 3.49
CA GLN A 15 -5.59 10.79 2.50
C GLN A 15 -6.50 9.73 3.16
N THR A 16 -6.09 9.18 4.31
CA THR A 16 -6.89 8.20 5.05
C THR A 16 -8.19 8.82 5.55
N VAL A 17 -8.12 10.01 6.16
CA VAL A 17 -9.30 10.75 6.64
C VAL A 17 -10.22 11.11 5.47
N PHE A 18 -9.67 11.57 4.35
CA PHE A 18 -10.45 11.90 3.16
C PHE A 18 -11.18 10.68 2.59
N VAL A 19 -10.47 9.55 2.43
CA VAL A 19 -11.07 8.29 1.97
C VAL A 19 -12.17 7.84 2.91
N THR A 20 -11.94 7.89 4.22
CA THR A 20 -12.96 7.51 5.22
C THR A 20 -14.17 8.44 5.14
N ALA A 21 -13.97 9.75 5.06
CA ALA A 21 -15.05 10.72 4.94
C ALA A 21 -15.87 10.52 3.66
N VAL A 22 -15.21 10.32 2.51
CA VAL A 22 -15.87 10.03 1.24
C VAL A 22 -16.64 8.71 1.32
N THR A 23 -16.07 7.68 1.95
CA THR A 23 -16.77 6.39 2.14
C THR A 23 -18.06 6.56 2.93
N VAL A 24 -17.99 7.30 4.04
CA VAL A 24 -19.16 7.55 4.90
C VAL A 24 -20.22 8.36 4.15
N LEU A 25 -19.82 9.42 3.45
CA LEU A 25 -20.75 10.29 2.72
C LEU A 25 -21.38 9.58 1.52
N VAL A 26 -20.56 8.95 0.67
CA VAL A 26 -21.05 8.25 -0.53
C VAL A 26 -21.81 6.99 -0.13
N GLY A 27 -21.30 6.23 0.84
CA GLY A 27 -21.99 5.04 1.35
C GLY A 27 -23.33 5.40 1.99
N GLY A 28 -23.38 6.42 2.83
CA GLY A 28 -24.63 6.90 3.44
C GLY A 28 -25.63 7.41 2.39
N PHE A 29 -25.17 8.19 1.40
CA PHE A 29 -26.02 8.66 0.31
C PHE A 29 -26.56 7.51 -0.54
N LEU A 30 -25.69 6.58 -0.98
CA LEU A 30 -26.10 5.43 -1.77
C LEU A 30 -27.08 4.53 -1.03
N LEU A 31 -26.79 4.22 0.23
CA LEU A 31 -27.66 3.39 1.03
C LEU A 31 -29.04 4.05 1.26
N ASN A 32 -29.06 5.33 1.55
CA ASN A 32 -30.31 6.05 1.77
C ASN A 32 -31.10 6.19 0.45
N TYR A 33 -30.46 6.58 -0.64
CA TYR A 33 -31.11 6.76 -1.93
C TYR A 33 -31.53 5.43 -2.57
N VAL A 34 -30.64 4.42 -2.56
CA VAL A 34 -30.93 3.10 -3.16
C VAL A 34 -31.91 2.33 -2.30
N ILE A 35 -31.75 2.34 -0.97
CA ILE A 35 -32.64 1.58 -0.09
C ILE A 35 -34.00 2.26 0.03
N ASP A 36 -34.12 3.57 0.16
CA ASP A 36 -35.41 4.25 0.24
C ASP A 36 -36.10 4.37 -1.13
N GLY A 37 -35.35 4.57 -2.22
CA GLY A 37 -35.94 4.74 -3.55
C GLY A 37 -36.23 3.42 -4.27
N ILE A 38 -35.31 2.46 -4.23
CA ILE A 38 -35.47 1.18 -4.98
C ILE A 38 -36.21 0.15 -4.13
N TYR A 39 -36.03 0.16 -2.83
CA TYR A 39 -36.52 -0.85 -1.93
C TYR A 39 -38.05 -0.75 -1.66
N ASN A 40 -38.58 0.47 -1.61
CA ASN A 40 -40.00 0.64 -1.33
C ASN A 40 -40.93 0.41 -2.57
N ASP A 41 -40.43 0.67 -3.79
CA ASP A 41 -41.31 0.64 -4.97
C ASP A 41 -40.89 -0.38 -6.04
N SER A 42 -39.65 -0.30 -6.55
CA SER A 42 -39.27 -1.11 -7.71
C SER A 42 -38.85 -2.50 -7.31
N PHE A 43 -38.13 -2.69 -6.26
CA PHE A 43 -37.65 -3.99 -5.82
C PHE A 43 -38.79 -4.83 -5.21
N ALA A 44 -39.65 -4.19 -4.43
CA ALA A 44 -40.85 -4.86 -3.88
C ALA A 44 -41.73 -5.42 -5.00
N ARG A 45 -41.98 -4.63 -6.04
CA ARG A 45 -42.76 -5.09 -7.21
C ARG A 45 -42.09 -6.26 -7.91
N ILE A 46 -40.82 -6.16 -8.25
CA ILE A 46 -40.07 -7.24 -8.92
C ILE A 46 -40.08 -8.52 -8.08
N PHE A 47 -39.95 -8.43 -6.78
CA PHE A 47 -39.97 -9.57 -5.88
C PHE A 47 -41.35 -10.22 -5.81
N VAL A 48 -42.42 -9.42 -5.68
CA VAL A 48 -43.79 -9.87 -5.64
C VAL A 48 -44.18 -10.49 -7.00
N ASP A 49 -43.87 -9.83 -8.11
CA ASP A 49 -44.16 -10.34 -9.47
C ASP A 49 -43.39 -11.67 -9.72
N PHE A 50 -42.17 -11.80 -9.25
CA PHE A 50 -41.41 -13.05 -9.34
C PHE A 50 -42.09 -14.19 -8.57
N LEU A 51 -42.53 -13.96 -7.33
CA LEU A 51 -43.24 -14.96 -6.54
C LEU A 51 -44.59 -15.31 -7.12
N THR A 52 -45.29 -14.32 -7.62
CA THR A 52 -46.60 -14.54 -8.30
C THR A 52 -46.43 -15.36 -9.58
N SER A 53 -45.32 -15.19 -10.29
CA SER A 53 -44.98 -16.04 -11.46
C SER A 53 -44.70 -17.50 -11.10
N LEU A 54 -44.43 -17.79 -9.83
CA LEU A 54 -44.25 -19.14 -9.26
C LEU A 54 -45.53 -19.69 -8.61
N ASP A 55 -46.71 -19.16 -8.97
CA ASP A 55 -48.03 -19.56 -8.43
C ASP A 55 -48.23 -19.24 -6.92
N VAL A 56 -47.47 -18.30 -6.36
CA VAL A 56 -47.70 -17.82 -5.00
C VAL A 56 -48.80 -16.74 -5.04
N GLU A 57 -49.78 -16.83 -4.15
CA GLU A 57 -50.83 -15.82 -4.01
C GLU A 57 -50.21 -14.44 -3.69
N GLU A 58 -50.64 -13.41 -4.41
CA GLU A 58 -50.09 -12.04 -4.30
C GLU A 58 -50.01 -11.53 -2.85
N LYS A 59 -51.09 -11.80 -2.07
CA LYS A 59 -51.12 -11.41 -0.65
C LYS A 59 -50.02 -12.10 0.17
N THR A 60 -49.80 -13.38 -0.09
CA THR A 60 -48.73 -14.15 0.57
C THR A 60 -47.36 -13.68 0.12
N ALA A 61 -47.17 -13.31 -1.14
CA ALA A 61 -45.95 -12.76 -1.68
C ALA A 61 -45.58 -11.38 -1.04
N ILE A 62 -46.60 -10.53 -0.85
CA ILE A 62 -46.45 -9.25 -0.15
C ILE A 62 -46.07 -9.44 1.33
N ASP A 63 -46.75 -10.31 2.05
CA ASP A 63 -46.45 -10.61 3.45
C ASP A 63 -45.06 -11.19 3.61
N LEU A 64 -44.63 -12.06 2.68
CA LEU A 64 -43.28 -12.63 2.67
C LEU A 64 -42.20 -11.57 2.41
N TYR A 65 -42.47 -10.64 1.48
CA TYR A 65 -41.58 -9.49 1.24
C TYR A 65 -41.36 -8.68 2.50
N TRP A 66 -42.43 -8.25 3.16
CA TRP A 66 -42.30 -7.44 4.37
C TRP A 66 -41.61 -8.18 5.49
N LYS A 67 -41.93 -9.44 5.73
CA LYS A 67 -41.32 -10.26 6.79
C LYS A 67 -39.83 -10.53 6.56
N LEU A 68 -39.41 -10.81 5.32
CA LEU A 68 -37.99 -11.12 5.01
C LEU A 68 -37.15 -9.86 4.83
N ILE A 69 -37.72 -8.86 4.17
CA ILE A 69 -36.96 -7.73 3.65
C ILE A 69 -37.40 -6.43 4.32
N GLY A 70 -38.70 -6.09 4.32
CA GLY A 70 -39.18 -4.82 4.83
C GLY A 70 -38.84 -4.60 6.32
N ASP A 71 -39.15 -5.59 7.16
CA ASP A 71 -38.88 -5.51 8.61
C ASP A 71 -37.38 -5.57 8.94
N ASN A 72 -36.57 -6.12 8.04
CA ASN A 72 -35.13 -6.25 8.20
C ASN A 72 -34.32 -5.18 7.45
N LYS A 73 -34.95 -4.09 7.01
CA LYS A 73 -34.32 -2.98 6.28
C LYS A 73 -33.03 -2.48 6.95
N THR A 74 -33.06 -2.27 8.26
CA THR A 74 -31.91 -1.81 9.02
C THR A 74 -30.74 -2.79 8.99
N PHE A 75 -31.03 -4.11 9.05
CA PHE A 75 -30.02 -5.14 8.94
C PHE A 75 -29.31 -5.08 7.58
N PHE A 76 -30.07 -5.02 6.47
CA PHE A 76 -29.48 -4.92 5.13
C PHE A 76 -28.71 -3.63 4.92
N MET A 77 -29.17 -2.52 5.51
CA MET A 77 -28.47 -1.24 5.50
C MET A 77 -27.10 -1.34 6.19
N VAL A 78 -27.04 -1.96 7.38
CA VAL A 78 -25.78 -2.16 8.11
C VAL A 78 -24.84 -3.09 7.35
N VAL A 79 -25.35 -4.20 6.80
CA VAL A 79 -24.54 -5.13 6.00
C VAL A 79 -24.00 -4.44 4.75
N GLY A 80 -24.83 -3.71 4.01
CA GLY A 80 -24.42 -2.95 2.84
C GLY A 80 -23.34 -1.90 3.17
N PHE A 81 -23.51 -1.18 4.28
CA PHE A 81 -22.51 -0.23 4.75
C PHE A 81 -21.17 -0.92 5.07
N LEU A 82 -21.21 -2.05 5.77
CA LEU A 82 -19.99 -2.81 6.11
C LEU A 82 -19.28 -3.33 4.87
N LEU A 83 -20.02 -3.79 3.85
CA LEU A 83 -19.43 -4.24 2.58
C LEU A 83 -18.77 -3.09 1.82
N LEU A 84 -19.42 -1.93 1.74
CA LEU A 84 -18.83 -0.74 1.14
C LEU A 84 -17.59 -0.27 1.90
N PHE A 85 -17.68 -0.24 3.23
CA PHE A 85 -16.53 0.12 4.08
C PHE A 85 -15.36 -0.83 3.86
N ALA A 86 -15.59 -2.14 3.82
CA ALA A 86 -14.56 -3.14 3.57
C ALA A 86 -13.92 -2.97 2.18
N LEU A 87 -14.71 -2.67 1.15
CA LEU A 87 -14.22 -2.41 -0.19
C LEU A 87 -13.28 -1.19 -0.23
N PHE A 88 -13.71 -0.07 0.34
CA PHE A 88 -12.89 1.15 0.37
C PHE A 88 -11.64 0.99 1.24
N PHE A 89 -11.76 0.27 2.34
CA PHE A 89 -10.64 -0.05 3.22
C PHE A 89 -9.61 -0.92 2.50
N TYR A 90 -10.06 -1.93 1.75
CA TYR A 90 -9.20 -2.76 0.91
C TYR A 90 -8.41 -1.93 -0.12
N VAL A 91 -9.08 -1.00 -0.81
CA VAL A 91 -8.42 -0.10 -1.78
C VAL A 91 -7.37 0.79 -1.10
N ALA A 92 -7.69 1.30 0.10
CA ALA A 92 -6.74 2.12 0.86
C ALA A 92 -5.51 1.31 1.31
N LEU A 93 -5.70 0.09 1.83
CA LEU A 93 -4.61 -0.81 2.21
C LEU A 93 -3.75 -1.23 1.02
N SER A 94 -4.36 -1.52 -0.13
CA SER A 94 -3.63 -1.90 -1.34
C SER A 94 -2.64 -0.82 -1.80
N LYS A 95 -2.99 0.47 -1.65
CA LYS A 95 -2.04 1.56 -1.91
C LYS A 95 -0.87 1.57 -0.92
N MET A 96 -1.16 1.30 0.35
CA MET A 96 -0.11 1.27 1.38
C MET A 96 0.87 0.12 1.17
N THR A 97 0.38 -1.04 0.75
CA THR A 97 1.22 -2.18 0.39
C THR A 97 2.17 -1.83 -0.76
N LYS A 98 1.67 -1.15 -1.81
CA LYS A 98 2.55 -0.68 -2.91
C LYS A 98 3.67 0.25 -2.44
N TYR A 99 3.42 1.08 -1.43
CA TYR A 99 4.47 1.94 -0.86
C TYR A 99 5.55 1.10 -0.15
N LEU A 100 5.13 0.08 0.59
CA LEU A 100 6.07 -0.83 1.27
C LEU A 100 6.89 -1.64 0.27
N ASP A 101 6.27 -2.16 -0.78
CA ASP A 101 6.94 -2.90 -1.85
C ASP A 101 8.03 -2.03 -2.52
N GLN A 102 7.70 -0.79 -2.90
CA GLN A 102 8.66 0.13 -3.50
C GLN A 102 9.83 0.48 -2.56
N ILE A 103 9.57 0.61 -1.27
CA ILE A 103 10.63 0.81 -0.28
C ILE A 103 11.50 -0.44 -0.18
N GLY A 104 10.89 -1.63 -0.18
CA GLY A 104 11.59 -2.91 -0.19
C GLY A 104 12.52 -3.03 -1.40
N ASP A 105 11.98 -2.81 -2.60
CA ASP A 105 12.76 -2.81 -3.86
C ASP A 105 13.91 -1.79 -3.82
N GLY A 106 13.64 -0.61 -3.27
CA GLY A 106 14.66 0.43 -3.06
C GLY A 106 15.79 -0.01 -2.12
N ILE A 107 15.47 -0.73 -1.06
CA ILE A 107 16.46 -1.28 -0.12
C ILE A 107 17.27 -2.39 -0.80
N GLU A 108 16.63 -3.29 -1.54
CA GLU A 108 17.31 -4.35 -2.29
C GLU A 108 18.26 -3.77 -3.33
N ASN A 109 17.87 -2.67 -3.99
CA ASN A 109 18.73 -1.96 -4.95
C ASN A 109 20.00 -1.34 -4.30
N ILE A 110 19.99 -1.05 -2.99
CA ILE A 110 21.20 -0.57 -2.29
C ILE A 110 22.28 -1.67 -2.25
N VAL A 111 21.87 -2.92 -2.06
CA VAL A 111 22.77 -4.07 -1.91
C VAL A 111 23.19 -4.63 -3.28
N SER A 112 22.42 -4.32 -4.33
CA SER A 112 22.76 -4.73 -5.68
C SER A 112 23.92 -3.89 -6.25
N ASP A 113 24.73 -4.49 -7.14
CA ASP A 113 25.82 -3.80 -7.86
C ASP A 113 25.34 -2.75 -8.89
N SER A 114 24.04 -2.47 -8.92
CA SER A 114 23.45 -1.47 -9.80
C SER A 114 24.01 -0.08 -9.51
N THR A 115 24.48 0.61 -10.54
CA THR A 115 24.89 2.02 -10.46
C THR A 115 23.73 2.99 -10.66
N GLU A 116 22.55 2.50 -11.03
CA GLU A 116 21.39 3.33 -11.28
C GLU A 116 20.82 3.93 -9.98
N PRO A 117 20.38 5.19 -10.01
CA PRO A 117 19.73 5.79 -8.87
C PRO A 117 18.36 5.12 -8.59
N ILE A 118 18.01 5.03 -7.33
CA ILE A 118 16.71 4.53 -6.88
C ILE A 118 15.68 5.60 -7.18
N HIS A 119 14.58 5.21 -7.88
CA HIS A 119 13.44 6.05 -8.17
C HIS A 119 12.20 5.52 -7.47
N LEU A 120 11.57 6.35 -6.65
CA LEU A 120 10.32 6.06 -5.96
C LEU A 120 9.23 7.04 -6.42
N ILE A 121 7.98 6.72 -6.13
CA ILE A 121 6.86 7.64 -6.39
C ILE A 121 7.03 8.95 -5.60
N THR A 122 6.33 9.98 -6.08
CA THR A 122 6.47 11.35 -5.55
C THR A 122 6.24 11.45 -4.05
N GLU A 123 5.31 10.67 -3.51
CA GLU A 123 4.98 10.62 -2.07
C GLU A 123 6.16 10.09 -1.23
N LEU A 124 6.98 9.20 -1.80
CA LEU A 124 8.15 8.60 -1.14
C LEU A 124 9.47 9.33 -1.45
N LYS A 125 9.43 10.48 -2.11
CA LYS A 125 10.63 11.27 -2.45
C LYS A 125 11.62 11.51 -1.29
N PRO A 126 11.17 11.79 -0.05
CA PRO A 126 12.10 11.91 1.09
C PRO A 126 12.85 10.62 1.41
N ILE A 127 12.24 9.46 1.16
CA ILE A 127 12.83 8.14 1.36
C ILE A 127 13.81 7.85 0.22
N GLU A 128 13.44 8.13 -1.03
CA GLU A 128 14.31 8.02 -2.22
C GLU A 128 15.63 8.73 -2.01
N ILE A 129 15.59 10.00 -1.58
CA ILE A 129 16.81 10.79 -1.33
C ILE A 129 17.70 10.08 -0.30
N ARG A 130 17.10 9.57 0.77
CA ARG A 130 17.86 8.86 1.82
C ARG A 130 18.49 7.56 1.35
N LEU A 131 17.75 6.75 0.59
CA LEU A 131 18.27 5.50 0.05
C LEU A 131 19.43 5.77 -0.90
N ASN A 132 19.35 6.80 -1.76
CA ASN A 132 20.42 7.20 -2.65
C ASN A 132 21.64 7.74 -1.89
N GLU A 133 21.47 8.50 -0.80
CA GLU A 133 22.57 8.94 0.07
C GLU A 133 23.30 7.74 0.71
N ILE A 134 22.53 6.76 1.21
CA ILE A 134 23.08 5.53 1.80
C ILE A 134 23.86 4.75 0.74
N LYS A 135 23.29 4.54 -0.45
CA LYS A 135 23.92 3.84 -1.57
C LYS A 135 25.26 4.49 -1.95
N ALA A 136 25.27 5.81 -2.10
CA ALA A 136 26.50 6.55 -2.41
C ALA A 136 27.57 6.42 -1.30
N THR A 137 27.15 6.42 -0.03
CA THR A 137 28.05 6.27 1.10
C THR A 137 28.66 4.87 1.16
N LEU A 138 27.86 3.83 0.95
CA LEU A 138 28.33 2.44 0.91
C LEU A 138 29.32 2.23 -0.23
N LYS A 139 29.00 2.72 -1.44
CA LYS A 139 29.91 2.61 -2.60
C LYS A 139 31.25 3.30 -2.37
N ARG A 140 31.24 4.48 -1.72
CA ARG A 140 32.50 5.16 -1.34
C ARG A 140 33.30 4.34 -0.33
N GLN A 141 32.67 3.77 0.69
CA GLN A 141 33.33 2.93 1.69
C GLN A 141 33.94 1.67 1.06
N GLU A 142 33.23 1.05 0.10
CA GLU A 142 33.73 -0.09 -0.65
C GLU A 142 35.01 0.27 -1.42
N LEU A 143 35.01 1.37 -2.17
CA LEU A 143 36.16 1.85 -2.91
C LEU A 143 37.34 2.18 -1.99
N GLU A 144 37.08 2.86 -0.85
CA GLU A 144 38.13 3.17 0.15
C GLU A 144 38.73 1.89 0.75
N ALA A 145 37.90 0.84 0.97
CA ALA A 145 38.37 -0.45 1.46
C ALA A 145 39.20 -1.19 0.41
N GLU A 146 38.80 -1.21 -0.85
CA GLU A 146 39.56 -1.80 -1.96
C GLU A 146 40.91 -1.11 -2.14
N GLU A 147 40.97 0.23 -2.11
CA GLU A 147 42.19 0.99 -2.17
C GLU A 147 43.13 0.70 -0.97
N GLY A 148 42.55 0.57 0.22
CA GLY A 148 43.26 0.23 1.44
C GLY A 148 43.87 -1.17 1.35
N GLU A 149 43.16 -2.14 0.85
CA GLU A 149 43.65 -3.51 0.64
C GLU A 149 44.75 -3.55 -0.42
N LYS A 150 44.61 -2.81 -1.51
CA LYS A 150 45.62 -2.70 -2.56
C LYS A 150 46.93 -2.08 -2.02
N LYS A 151 46.84 -0.98 -1.26
CA LYS A 151 48.00 -0.35 -0.60
C LYS A 151 48.65 -1.31 0.38
N LYS A 152 47.90 -2.10 1.13
CA LYS A 152 48.45 -3.11 2.04
C LYS A 152 49.20 -4.20 1.30
N ASN A 153 48.64 -4.69 0.20
CA ASN A 153 49.27 -5.71 -0.62
C ASN A 153 50.57 -5.20 -1.27
N ASP A 154 50.53 -3.98 -1.80
CA ASP A 154 51.72 -3.33 -2.39
C ASP A 154 52.85 -3.15 -1.33
N LEU A 155 52.48 -2.77 -0.10
CA LEU A 155 53.43 -2.66 0.99
C LEU A 155 54.04 -4.02 1.36
N VAL A 156 53.23 -5.09 1.42
CA VAL A 156 53.71 -6.46 1.70
C VAL A 156 54.72 -6.90 0.62
N ILE A 157 54.40 -6.65 -0.66
CA ILE A 157 55.28 -7.00 -1.79
C ILE A 157 56.60 -6.21 -1.69
N PHE A 158 56.53 -4.93 -1.38
CA PHE A 158 57.72 -4.07 -1.22
C PHE A 158 58.63 -4.56 -0.07
N LEU A 159 58.04 -4.85 1.11
CA LEU A 159 58.78 -5.37 2.25
C LEU A 159 59.40 -6.76 1.95
N ALA A 160 58.67 -7.65 1.24
CA ALA A 160 59.18 -8.95 0.84
C ALA A 160 60.37 -8.85 -0.10
N HIS A 161 60.35 -7.86 -1.02
CA HIS A 161 61.47 -7.59 -1.93
C HIS A 161 62.70 -7.05 -1.18
N ASP A 162 62.52 -6.09 -0.27
CA ASP A 162 63.60 -5.48 0.51
C ASP A 162 64.26 -6.46 1.51
N LEU A 163 63.48 -7.40 2.04
CA LEU A 163 64.00 -8.48 2.91
C LEU A 163 64.76 -9.57 2.11
N LYS A 164 64.46 -9.76 0.84
CA LYS A 164 65.12 -10.75 -0.02
C LYS A 164 66.54 -10.29 -0.37
N THR A 165 66.81 -9.01 -0.53
CA THR A 165 68.09 -8.44 -0.94
C THR A 165 69.23 -8.73 0.03
N PRO A 166 69.10 -8.53 1.37
CA PRO A 166 70.15 -8.86 2.33
C PRO A 166 70.31 -10.39 2.58
N LEU A 167 69.28 -11.20 2.36
CA LEU A 167 69.32 -12.66 2.57
C LEU A 167 70.06 -13.40 1.44
N THR A 168 70.23 -12.81 0.25
CA THR A 168 70.94 -13.40 -0.89
C THR A 168 72.40 -13.00 -0.98
N SER A 169 72.87 -12.12 -0.09
CA SER A 169 74.25 -11.60 -0.05
C SER A 169 75.14 -12.21 1.07
N ILE A 170 74.66 -13.28 1.73
CA ILE A 170 75.44 -14.16 2.62
C ILE A 170 75.63 -15.50 1.90
#